data_a84324204b777c68438c707e938b91c3
#
_entry.id   a84324204b777c68438c707e938b91c3
#
_cell.length_a   1.000
_cell.length_b   1.000
_cell.length_c   1.000
_cell.angle_alpha   90.00
_cell.angle_beta   90.00
_cell.angle_gamma   90.00
#
_symmetry.space_group_name_H-M   'P 1'
#
loop_
_entity.id
_entity.type
_entity.pdbx_description
1 polymer ?
#
loop_
_entity_poly.entity_id
_entity_poly.type
_entity_poly.pdbx_seq_one_letter_code
_entity_poly.pdbx_strand_id
1 'polypeptide(L)'
;EAAILDRQELNVERDKNRPCVIMWSMGNESGYGPNTDAAIRWTKQRDCTRYVHYEGVPDNYGVYSDVNDFKFIGESDVYSRMYASAPHCKEYCESEHAVRPMMLCEYCHAMGNGPGDLKEYWDVIYSHPNLFGAFVWEWCDHAFYAGDAENGMPKFYYGGDSGEQPNSDNFCVDGLVSPDRKPHQGLKELKAVIQPVRVEAVNLEKGEFRVTNLFDFIYLSRFEC
;
A
#
# COMPACT_ATOMS: atom_id res chain seq x y z
N GLU A 1 -26.14 -7.98 0.48
CA GLU A 1 -25.23 -9.17 0.47
C GLU A 1 -24.97 -9.62 -0.96
N ALA A 2 -26.00 -10.00 -1.75
CA ALA A 2 -25.82 -10.58 -3.08
C ALA A 2 -24.90 -9.79 -4.01
N ALA A 3 -25.05 -8.47 -4.09
CA ALA A 3 -24.22 -7.63 -4.96
C ALA A 3 -22.75 -7.56 -4.54
N ILE A 4 -22.44 -7.69 -3.24
CA ILE A 4 -21.06 -7.73 -2.73
C ILE A 4 -20.45 -9.10 -3.06
N LEU A 5 -21.17 -10.17 -2.81
CA LEU A 5 -20.73 -11.53 -3.13
C LEU A 5 -20.47 -11.70 -4.63
N ASP A 6 -21.39 -11.26 -5.49
CA ASP A 6 -21.25 -11.30 -6.95
C ASP A 6 -19.93 -10.64 -7.42
N ARG A 7 -19.63 -9.45 -6.92
CA ARG A 7 -18.39 -8.74 -7.28
C ARG A 7 -17.14 -9.44 -6.78
N GLN A 8 -17.19 -9.98 -5.58
CA GLN A 8 -16.06 -10.72 -5.00
C GLN A 8 -15.85 -12.05 -5.72
N GLU A 9 -16.92 -12.74 -6.09
CA GLU A 9 -16.88 -13.94 -6.90
C GLU A 9 -16.21 -13.68 -8.27
N LEU A 10 -16.66 -12.65 -8.97
CA LEU A 10 -16.07 -12.24 -10.26
C LEU A 10 -14.58 -11.91 -10.12
N ASN A 11 -14.19 -11.21 -9.05
CA ASN A 11 -12.80 -10.87 -8.80
C ASN A 11 -11.93 -12.12 -8.59
N VAL A 12 -12.34 -13.02 -7.71
CA VAL A 12 -11.59 -14.23 -7.40
C VAL A 12 -11.53 -15.17 -8.59
N GLU A 13 -12.67 -15.44 -9.25
CA GLU A 13 -12.74 -16.36 -10.40
C GLU A 13 -11.92 -15.88 -11.59
N ARG A 14 -11.87 -14.56 -11.83
CA ARG A 14 -11.04 -13.97 -12.89
C ARG A 14 -9.54 -14.14 -12.62
N ASP A 15 -9.10 -13.94 -11.38
CA ASP A 15 -7.69 -13.75 -11.08
C ASP A 15 -7.04 -14.89 -10.25
N LYS A 16 -7.80 -15.91 -9.84
CA LYS A 16 -7.31 -17.05 -9.03
C LYS A 16 -6.09 -17.77 -9.62
N ASN A 17 -5.95 -17.78 -10.94
CA ASN A 17 -4.83 -18.42 -11.64
C ASN A 17 -3.63 -17.49 -11.88
N ARG A 18 -3.64 -16.27 -11.32
CA ARG A 18 -2.54 -15.33 -11.42
C ARG A 18 -1.59 -15.48 -10.24
N PRO A 19 -0.36 -15.94 -10.42
CA PRO A 19 0.57 -16.19 -9.31
C PRO A 19 1.05 -14.90 -8.63
N CYS A 20 0.92 -13.74 -9.26
CA CYS A 20 1.25 -12.44 -8.67
C CYS A 20 0.22 -11.96 -7.64
N VAL A 21 -0.99 -12.53 -7.63
CA VAL A 21 -1.99 -12.25 -6.59
C VAL A 21 -1.64 -13.06 -5.36
N ILE A 22 -1.28 -12.38 -4.28
CA ILE A 22 -0.88 -12.99 -3.00
C ILE A 22 -1.94 -12.84 -1.91
N MET A 23 -2.90 -11.92 -2.13
CA MET A 23 -3.92 -11.57 -1.15
C MET A 23 -5.20 -11.10 -1.85
N TRP A 24 -6.35 -11.38 -1.27
CA TRP A 24 -7.65 -10.89 -1.71
C TRP A 24 -8.11 -9.71 -0.86
N SER A 25 -8.54 -8.63 -1.49
CA SER A 25 -9.16 -7.47 -0.84
C SER A 25 -10.68 -7.51 -1.00
N MET A 26 -11.39 -7.21 0.07
CA MET A 26 -12.86 -7.24 0.06
C MET A 26 -13.50 -5.95 -0.43
N GLY A 27 -12.74 -4.92 -0.65
CA GLY A 27 -13.22 -3.63 -1.11
C GLY A 27 -12.36 -2.47 -0.64
N ASN A 28 -12.90 -1.28 -0.77
CA ASN A 28 -12.26 -0.04 -0.38
C ASN A 28 -13.29 0.91 0.25
N GLU A 29 -13.04 1.37 1.47
CA GLU A 29 -13.81 2.42 2.19
C GLU A 29 -15.34 2.23 2.16
N SER A 30 -15.81 0.98 2.17
CA SER A 30 -17.24 0.67 2.00
C SER A 30 -17.94 0.30 3.31
N GLY A 31 -17.31 0.57 4.45
CA GLY A 31 -17.79 0.17 5.78
C GLY A 31 -17.66 -1.34 6.02
N TYR A 32 -17.82 -1.75 7.27
CA TYR A 32 -17.73 -3.15 7.69
C TYR A 32 -19.05 -3.66 8.24
N GLY A 33 -19.35 -4.93 8.03
CA GLY A 33 -20.55 -5.56 8.57
C GLY A 33 -20.78 -6.98 8.04
N PRO A 34 -21.96 -7.57 8.32
CA PRO A 34 -22.26 -8.98 7.98
C PRO A 34 -22.06 -9.34 6.50
N ASN A 35 -22.25 -8.38 5.60
CA ASN A 35 -22.06 -8.59 4.17
C ASN A 35 -20.57 -8.74 3.80
N THR A 36 -19.71 -7.99 4.47
CA THR A 36 -18.25 -8.10 4.32
C THR A 36 -17.77 -9.44 4.89
N ASP A 37 -18.26 -9.84 6.06
CA ASP A 37 -17.95 -11.16 6.63
C ASP A 37 -18.39 -12.29 5.72
N ALA A 38 -19.56 -12.19 5.10
CA ALA A 38 -20.03 -13.18 4.12
C ALA A 38 -19.07 -13.29 2.92
N ALA A 39 -18.58 -12.15 2.41
CA ALA A 39 -17.61 -12.12 1.32
C ALA A 39 -16.25 -12.71 1.74
N ILE A 40 -15.76 -12.38 2.95
CA ILE A 40 -14.54 -12.97 3.51
C ILE A 40 -14.66 -14.50 3.62
N ARG A 41 -15.73 -15.00 4.21
CA ARG A 41 -15.96 -16.47 4.37
C ARG A 41 -16.03 -17.16 3.03
N TRP A 42 -16.78 -16.60 2.07
CA TRP A 42 -16.87 -17.17 0.73
C TRP A 42 -15.50 -17.24 0.07
N THR A 43 -14.72 -16.14 0.12
CA THR A 43 -13.39 -16.07 -0.49
C THR A 43 -12.45 -17.10 0.11
N LYS A 44 -12.41 -17.25 1.43
CA LYS A 44 -11.58 -18.24 2.13
C LYS A 44 -11.99 -19.68 1.81
N GLN A 45 -13.27 -19.95 1.62
CA GLN A 45 -13.75 -21.26 1.19
C GLN A 45 -13.39 -21.56 -0.25
N ARG A 46 -13.42 -20.53 -1.12
CA ARG A 46 -13.12 -20.67 -2.55
C ARG A 46 -11.63 -20.75 -2.83
N ASP A 47 -10.83 -20.00 -2.10
CA ASP A 47 -9.36 -19.98 -2.21
C ASP A 47 -8.73 -19.93 -0.80
N CYS A 48 -8.38 -21.09 -0.29
CA CYS A 48 -7.72 -21.25 1.00
C CYS A 48 -6.20 -21.04 0.95
N THR A 49 -5.64 -20.69 -0.21
CA THR A 49 -4.19 -20.56 -0.41
C THR A 49 -3.67 -19.13 -0.23
N ARG A 50 -4.57 -18.13 -0.20
CA ARG A 50 -4.25 -16.71 -0.10
C ARG A 50 -4.91 -16.07 1.10
N TYR A 51 -4.25 -15.07 1.64
CA TYR A 51 -4.81 -14.24 2.71
C TYR A 51 -5.93 -13.35 2.20
N VAL A 52 -6.80 -12.97 3.12
CA VAL A 52 -7.89 -12.03 2.89
C VAL A 52 -7.74 -10.85 3.81
N HIS A 53 -7.81 -9.63 3.27
CA HIS A 53 -7.82 -8.40 4.05
C HIS A 53 -8.99 -7.49 3.70
N TYR A 54 -9.32 -6.61 4.62
CA TYR A 54 -10.19 -5.47 4.43
C TYR A 54 -9.88 -4.40 5.49
N GLU A 55 -9.61 -3.17 5.08
CA GLU A 55 -9.25 -2.07 5.97
C GLU A 55 -10.41 -1.63 6.87
N GLY A 56 -11.65 -1.78 6.42
CA GLY A 56 -12.84 -1.45 7.20
C GLY A 56 -13.08 -2.32 8.43
N VAL A 57 -12.37 -3.47 8.56
CA VAL A 57 -12.52 -4.36 9.72
C VAL A 57 -12.03 -3.71 11.02
N PRO A 58 -10.82 -3.13 11.09
CA PRO A 58 -10.38 -2.45 12.30
C PRO A 58 -11.09 -1.10 12.54
N ASP A 59 -11.54 -0.45 11.48
CA ASP A 59 -12.11 0.91 11.57
C ASP A 59 -13.56 0.95 12.07
N ASN A 60 -14.20 -0.20 12.16
CA ASN A 60 -15.55 -0.35 12.72
C ASN A 60 -16.47 0.87 12.44
N TYR A 61 -16.87 1.07 11.15
CA TYR A 61 -17.77 2.14 10.67
C TYR A 61 -17.16 3.55 10.49
N GLY A 62 -15.87 3.68 10.19
CA GLY A 62 -15.28 4.99 9.88
C GLY A 62 -15.19 5.93 11.09
N VAL A 63 -15.51 5.44 12.26
CA VAL A 63 -15.08 6.07 13.51
C VAL A 63 -13.63 5.66 13.66
N TYR A 64 -12.70 6.60 13.54
CA TYR A 64 -11.36 6.44 14.05
C TYR A 64 -11.53 6.12 15.54
N SER A 65 -11.72 4.84 15.84
CA SER A 65 -11.83 4.38 17.21
C SER A 65 -10.56 4.78 17.91
N ASP A 66 -10.71 5.24 19.14
CA ASP A 66 -9.62 5.64 20.01
C ASP A 66 -8.41 4.76 19.77
N VAL A 67 -7.29 5.33 19.44
CA VAL A 67 -6.06 4.74 18.89
C VAL A 67 -5.53 3.55 19.69
N ASN A 68 -6.15 3.22 20.81
CA ASN A 68 -5.71 2.25 21.81
C ASN A 68 -6.51 0.94 21.80
N ASP A 69 -7.51 0.76 20.96
CA ASP A 69 -8.22 -0.51 20.88
C ASP A 69 -7.77 -1.31 19.64
N PHE A 70 -6.63 -1.97 19.74
CA PHE A 70 -6.12 -2.90 18.71
C PHE A 70 -6.90 -4.21 18.63
N LYS A 71 -8.08 -4.28 19.24
CA LYS A 71 -8.91 -5.45 19.17
C LYS A 71 -9.37 -5.67 17.74
N PHE A 72 -8.89 -6.77 17.20
CA PHE A 72 -9.31 -7.22 15.88
C PHE A 72 -10.71 -7.81 15.98
N ILE A 73 -11.66 -7.21 15.26
CA ILE A 73 -13.03 -7.70 15.14
C ILE A 73 -13.20 -8.14 13.68
N GLY A 74 -13.56 -9.43 13.46
CA GLY A 74 -13.85 -9.94 12.12
C GLY A 74 -12.96 -11.09 11.68
N GLU A 75 -13.16 -11.53 10.45
CA GLU A 75 -12.58 -12.75 9.90
C GLU A 75 -11.42 -12.52 8.93
N SER A 76 -10.96 -11.27 8.75
CA SER A 76 -9.79 -10.92 7.93
C SER A 76 -8.51 -11.56 8.50
N ASP A 77 -7.57 -11.93 7.65
CA ASP A 77 -6.30 -12.53 8.09
C ASP A 77 -5.25 -11.47 8.46
N VAL A 78 -5.49 -10.22 8.10
CA VAL A 78 -4.55 -9.11 8.21
C VAL A 78 -5.22 -7.93 8.91
N TYR A 79 -4.50 -7.31 9.84
CA TYR A 79 -4.85 -5.99 10.36
C TYR A 79 -4.41 -4.95 9.33
N SER A 80 -5.35 -4.48 8.52
CA SER A 80 -5.09 -3.54 7.44
C SER A 80 -5.56 -2.14 7.80
N ARG A 81 -4.75 -1.12 7.51
CA ARG A 81 -5.07 0.28 7.79
C ARG A 81 -4.72 1.17 6.60
N MET A 82 -5.44 2.28 6.48
CA MET A 82 -5.08 3.41 5.63
C MET A 82 -4.47 4.51 6.47
N TYR A 83 -3.34 5.05 6.03
CA TYR A 83 -2.69 6.26 6.58
C TYR A 83 -2.44 6.26 8.10
N ALA A 84 -2.40 5.09 8.73
CA ALA A 84 -1.96 5.01 10.11
C ALA A 84 -0.51 5.51 10.23
N SER A 85 -0.22 6.36 11.20
CA SER A 85 1.12 6.93 11.35
C SER A 85 2.19 5.88 11.71
N ALA A 86 3.46 6.14 11.40
CA ALA A 86 4.54 5.22 11.76
C ALA A 86 4.61 4.93 13.28
N PRO A 87 4.40 5.90 14.19
CA PRO A 87 4.26 5.60 15.62
C PRO A 87 3.10 4.66 15.95
N HIS A 88 1.93 4.83 15.32
CA HIS A 88 0.79 3.92 15.51
C HIS A 88 1.10 2.50 15.03
N CYS A 89 1.75 2.37 13.87
CA CYS A 89 2.19 1.07 13.37
C CYS A 89 3.13 0.37 14.36
N LYS A 90 4.08 1.11 14.92
CA LYS A 90 5.00 0.60 15.94
C LYS A 90 4.24 0.16 17.20
N GLU A 91 3.33 1.01 17.70
CA GLU A 91 2.52 0.71 18.87
C GLU A 91 1.68 -0.55 18.70
N TYR A 92 1.03 -0.70 17.53
CA TYR A 92 0.34 -1.94 17.20
C TYR A 92 1.29 -3.13 17.26
N CYS A 93 2.44 -3.06 16.59
CA CYS A 93 3.39 -4.17 16.48
C CYS A 93 3.96 -4.63 17.83
N GLU A 94 4.09 -3.70 18.77
CA GLU A 94 4.58 -3.95 20.14
C GLU A 94 3.46 -4.34 21.12
N SER A 95 2.19 -4.26 20.71
CA SER A 95 1.04 -4.55 21.54
C SER A 95 0.83 -6.06 21.75
N GLU A 96 0.39 -6.45 22.95
CA GLU A 96 -0.09 -7.81 23.22
C GLU A 96 -1.35 -8.18 22.42
N HIS A 97 -2.05 -7.20 21.85
CA HIS A 97 -3.24 -7.37 21.02
C HIS A 97 -2.92 -7.55 19.53
N ALA A 98 -1.65 -7.48 19.12
CA ALA A 98 -1.20 -7.70 17.75
C ALA A 98 -1.27 -9.18 17.34
N VAL A 99 -2.49 -9.74 17.31
CA VAL A 99 -2.75 -11.16 16.99
C VAL A 99 -2.75 -11.46 15.48
N ARG A 100 -2.68 -10.44 14.63
CA ARG A 100 -2.63 -10.53 13.17
C ARG A 100 -1.43 -9.76 12.64
N PRO A 101 -0.85 -10.16 11.50
CA PRO A 101 0.12 -9.31 10.82
C PRO A 101 -0.54 -8.02 10.35
N MET A 102 0.20 -6.93 10.38
CA MET A 102 -0.26 -5.61 9.94
C MET A 102 0.21 -5.29 8.52
N MET A 103 -0.61 -4.54 7.81
CA MET A 103 -0.30 -3.94 6.50
C MET A 103 -0.93 -2.55 6.41
N LEU A 104 -0.24 -1.63 5.75
CA LEU A 104 -0.86 -0.38 5.30
C LEU A 104 -1.31 -0.56 3.85
N CYS A 105 -2.60 -0.74 3.63
CA CYS A 105 -3.15 -0.87 2.27
C CYS A 105 -3.09 0.46 1.51
N GLU A 106 -3.00 1.58 2.22
CA GLU A 106 -2.63 2.90 1.70
C GLU A 106 -1.77 3.64 2.71
N TYR A 107 -0.71 4.30 2.24
CA TYR A 107 0.11 5.20 3.06
C TYR A 107 0.82 6.23 2.18
N CYS A 108 1.36 7.28 2.80
CA CYS A 108 2.20 8.30 2.16
C CYS A 108 1.60 8.82 0.86
N HIS A 109 0.38 9.39 0.92
CA HIS A 109 -0.35 9.95 -0.22
C HIS A 109 0.54 10.89 -1.03
N ALA A 110 0.73 10.60 -2.33
CA ALA A 110 1.73 11.26 -3.17
C ALA A 110 1.26 12.57 -3.81
N MET A 111 0.07 13.07 -3.48
CA MET A 111 -0.44 14.34 -4.01
C MET A 111 0.40 15.52 -3.56
N GLY A 112 0.62 16.49 -4.46
CA GLY A 112 1.33 17.73 -4.15
C GLY A 112 2.80 17.48 -3.79
N ASN A 113 3.18 17.83 -2.56
CA ASN A 113 4.55 17.63 -2.03
C ASN A 113 4.78 16.23 -1.42
N GLY A 114 3.79 15.35 -1.49
CA GLY A 114 3.94 13.95 -1.08
C GLY A 114 4.80 13.13 -2.07
N PRO A 115 5.07 11.86 -1.71
CA PRO A 115 4.88 11.28 -0.39
C PRO A 115 5.93 11.77 0.61
N GLY A 116 5.57 11.78 1.92
CA GLY A 116 6.48 12.11 3.02
C GLY A 116 6.67 10.94 3.97
N ASP A 117 7.61 11.08 4.93
CA ASP A 117 7.84 10.14 6.04
C ASP A 117 8.15 8.67 5.63
N LEU A 118 8.53 8.45 4.37
CA LEU A 118 8.79 7.11 3.84
C LEU A 118 9.82 6.35 4.66
N LYS A 119 10.89 7.05 5.07
CA LYS A 119 11.97 6.42 5.85
C LYS A 119 11.48 5.99 7.23
N GLU A 120 10.71 6.80 7.90
CA GLU A 120 10.14 6.54 9.24
C GLU A 120 9.27 5.29 9.22
N TYR A 121 8.42 5.14 8.22
CA TYR A 121 7.60 3.93 8.04
C TYR A 121 8.47 2.69 7.79
N TRP A 122 9.47 2.79 6.92
CA TRP A 122 10.31 1.65 6.58
C TRP A 122 11.28 1.26 7.69
N ASP A 123 11.67 2.20 8.56
CA ASP A 123 12.39 1.86 9.79
C ASP A 123 11.52 0.99 10.72
N VAL A 124 10.21 1.27 10.82
CA VAL A 124 9.27 0.42 11.57
C VAL A 124 9.05 -0.92 10.87
N ILE A 125 8.81 -0.93 9.55
CA ILE A 125 8.58 -2.16 8.77
C ILE A 125 9.77 -3.12 8.90
N TYR A 126 10.99 -2.64 8.73
CA TYR A 126 12.18 -3.50 8.84
C TYR A 126 12.51 -3.94 10.26
N SER A 127 12.03 -3.25 11.29
CA SER A 127 12.27 -3.60 12.69
C SER A 127 11.19 -4.48 13.32
N HIS A 128 10.03 -4.65 12.66
CA HIS A 128 8.89 -5.40 13.20
C HIS A 128 8.35 -6.42 12.18
N PRO A 129 8.68 -7.71 12.34
CA PRO A 129 8.31 -8.74 11.36
C PRO A 129 6.80 -8.97 11.22
N ASN A 130 5.98 -8.46 12.13
CA ASN A 130 4.53 -8.49 12.06
C ASN A 130 3.92 -7.30 11.28
N LEU A 131 4.72 -6.34 10.81
CA LEU A 131 4.34 -5.32 9.82
C LEU A 131 5.03 -5.66 8.50
N PHE A 132 4.31 -6.28 7.57
CA PHE A 132 4.94 -6.91 6.41
C PHE A 132 4.98 -6.03 5.15
N GLY A 133 4.39 -4.84 5.18
CA GLY A 133 4.50 -3.91 4.07
C GLY A 133 3.45 -2.83 4.01
N ALA A 134 3.55 -2.02 2.96
CA ALA A 134 2.69 -0.86 2.74
C ALA A 134 2.61 -0.53 1.24
N PHE A 135 1.49 0.08 0.79
CA PHE A 135 1.26 0.51 -0.57
C PHE A 135 1.07 2.03 -0.61
N VAL A 136 1.92 2.73 -1.35
CA VAL A 136 1.77 4.18 -1.56
C VAL A 136 0.51 4.45 -2.36
N TRP A 137 -0.31 5.39 -1.94
CA TRP A 137 -1.36 5.95 -2.74
C TRP A 137 -0.82 7.19 -3.48
N GLU A 138 -0.59 7.13 -4.79
CA GLU A 138 -0.75 5.92 -5.61
C GLU A 138 0.35 5.81 -6.67
N TRP A 139 0.16 4.94 -7.66
CA TRP A 139 1.19 4.66 -8.64
C TRP A 139 1.33 5.75 -9.70
N CYS A 140 0.21 6.23 -10.27
CA CYS A 140 0.23 7.05 -11.47
C CYS A 140 -0.80 8.18 -11.42
N ASP A 141 -0.38 9.40 -11.75
CA ASP A 141 -1.31 10.50 -11.97
C ASP A 141 -2.38 10.12 -13.00
N HIS A 142 -3.64 10.41 -12.69
CA HIS A 142 -4.78 10.19 -13.57
C HIS A 142 -5.06 11.45 -14.37
N ALA A 143 -4.49 11.52 -15.57
CA ALA A 143 -4.70 12.66 -16.49
C ALA A 143 -4.63 12.22 -17.95
N PHE A 144 -5.22 13.00 -18.83
CA PHE A 144 -5.29 12.75 -20.25
C PHE A 144 -4.30 13.64 -21.00
N TYR A 145 -3.57 13.05 -21.96
CA TYR A 145 -2.69 13.84 -22.84
C TYR A 145 -3.54 14.80 -23.69
N ALA A 146 -3.20 16.09 -23.61
CA ALA A 146 -3.90 17.19 -24.27
C ALA A 146 -3.03 17.92 -25.31
N GLY A 147 -2.06 17.22 -25.89
CA GLY A 147 -1.09 17.80 -26.83
C GLY A 147 0.16 18.32 -26.13
N ASP A 148 0.98 19.07 -26.87
CA ASP A 148 2.19 19.68 -26.33
C ASP A 148 1.96 21.17 -26.06
N ALA A 149 2.59 21.66 -24.99
CA ALA A 149 2.69 23.07 -24.71
C ALA A 149 3.66 23.77 -25.71
N GLU A 150 3.65 25.11 -25.75
CA GLU A 150 4.52 25.91 -26.65
C GLU A 150 6.01 25.61 -26.48
N ASN A 151 6.41 25.15 -25.30
CA ASN A 151 7.80 24.78 -25.00
C ASN A 151 8.12 23.31 -25.36
N GLY A 152 7.20 22.59 -26.01
CA GLY A 152 7.35 21.20 -26.41
C GLY A 152 7.18 20.18 -25.26
N MET A 153 6.76 20.62 -24.07
CA MET A 153 6.45 19.70 -22.97
C MET A 153 5.03 19.13 -23.12
N PRO A 154 4.83 17.84 -22.79
CA PRO A 154 3.49 17.25 -22.81
C PRO A 154 2.57 17.99 -21.83
N LYS A 155 1.37 18.28 -22.29
CA LYS A 155 0.29 18.88 -21.50
C LYS A 155 -0.72 17.82 -21.14
N PHE A 156 -1.16 17.81 -19.91
CA PHE A 156 -2.16 16.88 -19.40
C PHE A 156 -3.35 17.64 -18.83
N TYR A 157 -4.55 17.12 -19.07
CA TYR A 157 -5.80 17.61 -18.51
C TYR A 157 -6.27 16.67 -17.40
N TYR A 158 -6.70 17.24 -16.28
CA TYR A 158 -7.28 16.55 -15.14
C TYR A 158 -8.42 17.39 -14.52
N GLY A 159 -9.09 16.88 -13.55
CA GLY A 159 -10.12 17.48 -12.70
C GLY A 159 -10.73 18.82 -13.13
N GLY A 160 -11.69 18.83 -14.06
CA GLY A 160 -12.37 20.02 -14.52
C GLY A 160 -11.78 20.68 -15.76
N ASP A 161 -10.59 20.30 -16.21
CA ASP A 161 -9.92 20.91 -17.38
C ASP A 161 -10.69 20.70 -18.70
N SER A 162 -11.52 19.68 -18.79
CA SER A 162 -12.41 19.42 -19.93
C SER A 162 -13.79 20.05 -19.78
N GLY A 163 -14.02 20.82 -18.70
CA GLY A 163 -15.29 21.49 -18.42
C GLY A 163 -16.32 20.61 -17.70
N GLU A 164 -15.95 19.44 -17.25
CA GLU A 164 -16.84 18.55 -16.51
C GLU A 164 -17.14 19.07 -15.11
N GLN A 165 -18.39 18.83 -14.65
CA GLN A 165 -18.87 19.17 -13.31
C GLN A 165 -19.85 18.08 -12.81
N PRO A 166 -19.75 17.63 -11.55
CA PRO A 166 -18.70 17.97 -10.58
C PRO A 166 -17.34 17.32 -10.91
N ASN A 167 -16.26 17.83 -10.35
CA ASN A 167 -14.92 17.26 -10.47
C ASN A 167 -14.20 17.34 -9.11
N SER A 168 -13.06 16.67 -8.99
CA SER A 168 -12.25 16.62 -7.77
C SER A 168 -10.93 17.41 -7.90
N ASP A 169 -10.81 18.28 -8.91
CA ASP A 169 -9.64 19.10 -9.17
C ASP A 169 -8.36 18.25 -9.20
N ASN A 170 -7.34 18.59 -8.41
CA ASN A 170 -6.05 17.87 -8.37
C ASN A 170 -6.08 16.57 -7.56
N PHE A 171 -7.24 16.12 -7.07
CA PHE A 171 -7.38 14.88 -6.27
C PHE A 171 -7.31 13.60 -7.13
N CYS A 172 -6.65 13.68 -8.25
CA CYS A 172 -6.34 12.60 -9.19
C CYS A 172 -4.90 12.71 -9.74
N VAL A 173 -4.11 13.68 -9.23
CA VAL A 173 -2.68 13.85 -9.54
C VAL A 173 -1.87 13.57 -8.27
N ASP A 174 -1.86 12.33 -7.90
CA ASP A 174 -1.33 11.77 -6.65
C ASP A 174 -0.44 10.54 -6.88
N GLY A 175 0.08 10.42 -8.10
CA GLY A 175 0.95 9.32 -8.51
C GLY A 175 2.42 9.49 -8.14
N LEU A 176 3.10 8.35 -8.02
CA LEU A 176 4.57 8.29 -7.98
C LEU A 176 5.19 8.52 -9.36
N VAL A 177 4.38 8.40 -10.41
CA VAL A 177 4.77 8.70 -11.80
C VAL A 177 3.72 9.58 -12.46
N SER A 178 4.16 10.39 -13.42
CA SER A 178 3.28 11.16 -14.29
C SER A 178 2.47 10.26 -15.23
N PRO A 179 1.44 10.79 -15.94
CA PRO A 179 0.61 9.99 -16.85
C PRO A 179 1.42 9.30 -17.96
N ASP A 180 2.54 9.89 -18.40
CA ASP A 180 3.47 9.31 -19.37
C ASP A 180 4.56 8.42 -18.72
N ARG A 181 4.37 8.02 -17.45
CA ARG A 181 5.21 7.11 -16.67
C ARG A 181 6.61 7.64 -16.33
N LYS A 182 6.81 8.93 -16.34
CA LYS A 182 8.05 9.53 -15.84
C LYS A 182 8.05 9.58 -14.32
N PRO A 183 9.16 9.19 -13.66
CA PRO A 183 9.24 9.18 -12.20
C PRO A 183 9.16 10.59 -11.60
N HIS A 184 8.26 10.79 -10.65
CA HIS A 184 8.31 11.92 -9.73
C HIS A 184 9.43 11.73 -8.69
N GLN A 185 9.73 12.78 -7.93
CA GLN A 185 10.79 12.72 -6.94
C GLN A 185 10.51 11.69 -5.83
N GLY A 186 9.24 11.56 -5.44
CA GLY A 186 8.82 10.58 -4.44
C GLY A 186 9.14 9.13 -4.79
N LEU A 187 9.04 8.76 -6.08
CA LEU A 187 9.44 7.41 -6.51
C LEU A 187 10.94 7.15 -6.34
N LYS A 188 11.78 8.17 -6.54
CA LYS A 188 13.23 8.03 -6.37
C LYS A 188 13.59 7.86 -4.89
N GLU A 189 12.89 8.59 -4.01
CA GLU A 189 13.03 8.43 -2.57
C GLU A 189 12.55 7.06 -2.11
N LEU A 190 11.35 6.65 -2.53
CA LEU A 190 10.82 5.31 -2.24
C LEU A 190 11.82 4.23 -2.65
N LYS A 191 12.38 4.30 -3.87
CA LYS A 191 13.40 3.35 -4.34
C LYS A 191 14.59 3.28 -3.40
N ALA A 192 15.07 4.41 -2.89
CA ALA A 192 16.21 4.45 -1.97
C ALA A 192 15.86 3.86 -0.59
N VAL A 193 14.64 4.13 -0.13
CA VAL A 193 14.19 3.70 1.20
C VAL A 193 13.91 2.19 1.25
N ILE A 194 13.25 1.64 0.22
CA ILE A 194 12.85 0.22 0.18
C ILE A 194 13.93 -0.71 -0.39
N GLN A 195 15.10 -0.19 -0.80
CA GLN A 195 16.12 -1.05 -1.40
C GLN A 195 16.53 -2.17 -0.42
N PRO A 196 16.58 -3.42 -0.90
CA PRO A 196 16.75 -4.57 -0.02
C PRO A 196 18.22 -4.88 0.29
N VAL A 197 19.15 -4.06 -0.16
CA VAL A 197 20.58 -4.17 0.15
C VAL A 197 21.06 -2.87 0.77
N ARG A 198 21.57 -2.96 2.00
CA ARG A 198 22.16 -1.81 2.71
C ARG A 198 23.66 -1.93 2.70
N VAL A 199 24.34 -0.82 2.44
CA VAL A 199 25.79 -0.72 2.48
C VAL A 199 26.17 0.38 3.46
N GLU A 200 26.93 0.03 4.49
CA GLU A 200 27.37 0.94 5.54
C GLU A 200 28.88 0.92 5.63
N ALA A 201 29.50 2.09 5.75
CA ALA A 201 30.92 2.20 5.99
C ALA A 201 31.27 1.78 7.43
N VAL A 202 32.14 0.81 7.60
CA VAL A 202 32.68 0.38 8.90
C VAL A 202 33.98 1.12 9.19
N ASN A 203 34.87 1.16 8.19
CA ASN A 203 36.12 1.91 8.25
C ASN A 203 36.50 2.42 6.86
N LEU A 204 36.28 3.69 6.61
CA LEU A 204 36.53 4.31 5.30
C LEU A 204 38.04 4.33 4.94
N GLU A 205 38.93 4.51 5.93
CA GLU A 205 40.39 4.54 5.68
C GLU A 205 40.90 3.18 5.21
N LYS A 206 40.28 2.10 5.69
CA LYS A 206 40.62 0.73 5.28
C LYS A 206 39.79 0.19 4.13
N GLY A 207 38.80 0.96 3.66
CA GLY A 207 37.85 0.52 2.65
C GLY A 207 36.93 -0.62 3.13
N GLU A 208 36.63 -0.69 4.42
CA GLU A 208 35.79 -1.73 5.01
C GLU A 208 34.34 -1.31 5.03
N PHE A 209 33.45 -2.11 4.45
CA PHE A 209 32.01 -1.89 4.38
C PHE A 209 31.25 -3.11 4.90
N ARG A 210 30.11 -2.85 5.53
CA ARG A 210 29.12 -3.87 5.87
C ARG A 210 28.04 -3.87 4.82
N VAL A 211 27.77 -5.04 4.23
CA VAL A 211 26.65 -5.25 3.31
C VAL A 211 25.61 -6.09 4.03
N THR A 212 24.41 -5.56 4.16
CA THR A 212 23.28 -6.24 4.83
C THR A 212 22.23 -6.63 3.79
N ASN A 213 21.85 -7.90 3.81
CA ASN A 213 20.76 -8.44 3.00
C ASN A 213 19.42 -8.27 3.75
N LEU A 214 18.49 -7.54 3.16
CA LEU A 214 17.14 -7.34 3.67
C LEU A 214 16.07 -8.09 2.83
N PHE A 215 16.49 -8.90 1.86
CA PHE A 215 15.56 -9.79 1.17
C PHE A 215 15.12 -10.94 2.08
N ASP A 216 13.84 -11.27 2.07
CA ASP A 216 13.29 -12.40 2.83
C ASP A 216 13.61 -13.76 2.17
N PHE A 217 13.69 -13.82 0.83
CA PHE A 217 13.74 -15.08 0.08
C PHE A 217 14.91 -15.20 -0.89
N ILE A 218 15.80 -14.20 -0.96
CA ILE A 218 16.89 -14.14 -1.94
C ILE A 218 18.22 -13.93 -1.23
N TYR A 219 19.21 -14.75 -1.58
CA TYR A 219 20.61 -14.57 -1.14
C TYR A 219 21.35 -13.63 -2.11
N LEU A 220 22.24 -12.79 -1.57
CA LEU A 220 23.04 -11.85 -2.37
C LEU A 220 23.97 -12.55 -3.37
N SER A 221 24.33 -13.82 -3.13
CA SER A 221 25.11 -14.63 -4.06
C SER A 221 24.47 -14.87 -5.43
N ARG A 222 23.18 -14.47 -5.60
CA ARG A 222 22.50 -14.51 -6.89
C ARG A 222 22.76 -13.29 -7.77
N PHE A 223 23.39 -12.28 -7.24
CA PHE A 223 23.70 -11.04 -7.96
C PHE A 223 25.18 -10.98 -8.28
N GLU A 224 25.51 -10.46 -9.45
CA GLU A 224 26.87 -10.09 -9.83
C GLU A 224 27.20 -8.72 -9.22
N CYS A 225 28.40 -8.56 -8.67
CA CYS A 225 28.93 -7.32 -8.08
C CYS A 225 29.94 -6.68 -9.01
#